data_536249a4f609124b677bcdbbb52bfe51
#
_entry.id   536249a4f609124b677bcdbbb52bfe51
#
_cell.length_a   1.000
_cell.length_b   1.000
_cell.length_c   1.000
_cell.angle_alpha   90.00
_cell.angle_beta   90.00
_cell.angle_gamma   90.00
#
_symmetry.space_group_name_H-M   'P 1'
#
loop_
_entity.id
_entity.type
_entity.pdbx_description
1 polymer ?
#
loop_
_entity_poly.entity_id
_entity_poly.type
_entity_poly.pdbx_seq_one_letter_code
_entity_poly.pdbx_strand_id
1 'polypeptide(L)'
;PVRPTGDLPDIRQYTSFWWQPGDPKCFGFVLTPRQGQTLRRLLKSSQTVVRVQARVTSRLYDGAMEINQADIPGETQEIVLVVAHLCHPQPSANDNASGAAAGLEAARTLQALIASGDLPRPRRTIRFLWMPEINGMYAYLAGLEDDLARFVAGINLDMVGEDQDQTGSVWLIERPPDAAASFAPELLACLRAEMPALQGMAGVAPSHTGLGAYPLYRQAEVPFSGGSDHYVLSDPTVGVPTPMQIHWPDRFYHTSADTPDRTDPHSLARAGSLAAAYAYWLAAAGPREATWLGYEMVARFKAETIKTAQAAVAEALALGDGES
;
A
#
# COMPACT_ATOMS: atom_id res chain seq x y z
N PRO A 1 -10.22 -4.92 -9.34
CA PRO A 1 -11.13 -5.14 -8.21
C PRO A 1 -12.32 -5.98 -8.63
N VAL A 2 -12.73 -6.86 -7.75
CA VAL A 2 -13.94 -7.66 -7.99
C VAL A 2 -15.15 -6.81 -7.69
N ARG A 3 -15.91 -6.46 -8.71
CA ARG A 3 -17.14 -5.68 -8.52
C ARG A 3 -18.21 -6.54 -7.85
N PRO A 4 -19.04 -5.97 -6.95
CA PRO A 4 -20.20 -6.66 -6.41
C PRO A 4 -21.09 -7.23 -7.52
N THR A 5 -21.40 -8.51 -7.40
CA THR A 5 -22.19 -9.28 -8.36
C THR A 5 -23.32 -10.00 -7.66
N GLY A 6 -23.80 -11.13 -8.23
CA GLY A 6 -24.87 -11.92 -7.65
C GLY A 6 -24.57 -12.52 -6.29
N ASP A 7 -23.32 -12.74 -5.96
CA ASP A 7 -22.83 -13.23 -4.66
C ASP A 7 -22.69 -12.12 -3.60
N LEU A 8 -22.66 -10.85 -4.03
CA LEU A 8 -22.64 -9.66 -3.17
C LEU A 8 -23.80 -8.71 -3.54
N PRO A 9 -25.07 -9.17 -3.51
CA PRO A 9 -26.19 -8.46 -4.15
C PRO A 9 -26.58 -7.17 -3.43
N ASP A 10 -26.23 -7.01 -2.16
CA ASP A 10 -26.63 -5.88 -1.33
C ASP A 10 -25.46 -4.94 -0.98
N ILE A 11 -24.27 -5.20 -1.52
CA ILE A 11 -23.08 -4.38 -1.33
C ILE A 11 -23.02 -3.31 -2.42
N ARG A 12 -22.80 -2.06 -2.03
CA ARG A 12 -22.58 -0.95 -2.96
C ARG A 12 -21.08 -0.79 -3.22
N GLN A 13 -20.71 -0.79 -4.48
CA GLN A 13 -19.41 -0.32 -4.91
C GLN A 13 -19.49 1.18 -5.17
N TYR A 14 -18.55 1.95 -4.69
CA TYR A 14 -18.50 3.38 -4.95
C TYR A 14 -17.32 3.72 -5.84
N THR A 15 -17.39 4.91 -6.44
CA THR A 15 -16.35 5.51 -7.26
C THR A 15 -16.48 7.03 -7.17
N SER A 16 -15.49 7.74 -7.64
CA SER A 16 -15.46 9.20 -7.67
C SER A 16 -15.56 9.71 -9.10
N PHE A 17 -16.06 10.93 -9.24
CA PHE A 17 -15.92 11.69 -10.46
C PHE A 17 -14.62 12.49 -10.40
N TRP A 18 -13.71 12.23 -11.33
CA TRP A 18 -12.47 12.98 -11.48
C TRP A 18 -12.71 14.22 -12.33
N TRP A 19 -13.19 15.29 -11.67
CA TRP A 19 -13.49 16.52 -12.39
C TRP A 19 -12.22 17.33 -12.66
N GLN A 20 -12.14 17.81 -13.90
CA GLN A 20 -11.15 18.82 -14.28
C GLN A 20 -11.76 20.22 -14.17
N PRO A 21 -10.93 21.28 -14.08
CA PRO A 21 -11.41 22.66 -14.21
C PRO A 21 -12.18 22.83 -15.53
N GLY A 22 -13.42 23.32 -15.44
CA GLY A 22 -14.30 23.49 -16.61
C GLY A 22 -15.26 22.34 -16.89
N ASP A 23 -15.10 21.20 -16.27
CA ASP A 23 -16.05 20.09 -16.43
C ASP A 23 -17.45 20.44 -15.89
N PRO A 24 -18.51 19.96 -16.55
CA PRO A 24 -19.86 20.13 -16.04
C PRO A 24 -20.03 19.39 -14.71
N LYS A 25 -20.53 20.09 -13.70
CA LYS A 25 -20.82 19.50 -12.40
C LYS A 25 -22.04 18.60 -12.50
N CYS A 26 -21.88 17.33 -12.18
CA CYS A 26 -22.93 16.33 -12.18
C CYS A 26 -22.93 15.54 -10.88
N PHE A 27 -23.93 14.68 -10.72
CA PHE A 27 -24.04 13.75 -9.60
C PHE A 27 -24.47 12.37 -10.10
N GLY A 28 -24.21 11.35 -9.28
CA GLY A 28 -24.66 9.99 -9.52
C GLY A 28 -25.05 9.29 -8.23
N PHE A 29 -25.91 8.28 -8.36
CA PHE A 29 -26.25 7.38 -7.26
C PHE A 29 -25.76 5.98 -7.60
N VAL A 30 -25.02 5.39 -6.68
CA VAL A 30 -24.60 4.00 -6.79
C VAL A 30 -25.63 3.10 -6.14
N LEU A 31 -26.15 2.15 -6.94
CA LEU A 31 -27.12 1.16 -6.50
C LEU A 31 -26.42 -0.18 -6.23
N THR A 32 -26.96 -0.93 -5.26
CA THR A 32 -26.52 -2.32 -5.11
C THR A 32 -26.93 -3.14 -6.36
N PRO A 33 -26.26 -4.28 -6.64
CA PRO A 33 -26.67 -5.16 -7.74
C PRO A 33 -28.16 -5.52 -7.70
N ARG A 34 -28.70 -5.83 -6.51
CA ARG A 34 -30.13 -6.14 -6.32
C ARG A 34 -31.04 -4.97 -6.68
N GLN A 35 -30.72 -3.76 -6.22
CA GLN A 35 -31.48 -2.55 -6.55
C GLN A 35 -31.42 -2.26 -8.05
N GLY A 36 -30.23 -2.36 -8.66
CA GLY A 36 -30.05 -2.16 -10.09
C GLY A 36 -30.84 -3.16 -10.93
N GLN A 37 -30.86 -4.43 -10.54
CA GLN A 37 -31.67 -5.47 -11.20
C GLN A 37 -33.17 -5.19 -11.07
N THR A 38 -33.60 -4.75 -9.90
CA THR A 38 -35.02 -4.41 -9.67
C THR A 38 -35.45 -3.24 -10.55
N LEU A 39 -34.63 -2.19 -10.64
CA LEU A 39 -34.90 -1.05 -11.50
C LEU A 39 -34.92 -1.45 -12.98
N ARG A 40 -33.98 -2.27 -13.43
CA ARG A 40 -33.97 -2.78 -14.82
C ARG A 40 -35.20 -3.61 -15.14
N ARG A 41 -35.69 -4.46 -14.22
CA ARG A 41 -36.92 -5.24 -14.40
C ARG A 41 -38.11 -4.31 -14.52
N LEU A 42 -38.22 -3.32 -13.64
CA LEU A 42 -39.30 -2.32 -13.67
C LEU A 42 -39.34 -1.59 -15.03
N LEU A 43 -38.18 -1.11 -15.49
CA LEU A 43 -38.09 -0.42 -16.79
C LEU A 43 -38.46 -1.31 -17.97
N LYS A 44 -38.14 -2.61 -17.92
CA LYS A 44 -38.47 -3.57 -18.98
C LYS A 44 -39.96 -3.97 -18.99
N SER A 45 -40.60 -4.03 -17.83
CA SER A 45 -41.98 -4.50 -17.69
C SER A 45 -43.01 -3.37 -17.69
N SER A 46 -42.59 -2.14 -17.47
CA SER A 46 -43.51 -1.01 -17.42
C SER A 46 -44.00 -0.62 -18.83
N GLN A 47 -45.30 -0.45 -18.98
CA GLN A 47 -45.92 0.11 -20.17
C GLN A 47 -46.07 1.63 -20.08
N THR A 48 -45.69 2.23 -18.97
CA THR A 48 -45.76 3.66 -18.70
C THR A 48 -44.37 4.22 -18.38
N VAL A 49 -44.27 5.55 -18.46
CA VAL A 49 -43.01 6.25 -18.10
C VAL A 49 -42.72 6.03 -16.64
N VAL A 50 -41.56 5.43 -16.36
CA VAL A 50 -41.01 5.29 -14.99
C VAL A 50 -40.34 6.61 -14.60
N ARG A 51 -40.82 7.21 -13.52
CA ARG A 51 -40.29 8.45 -12.97
C ARG A 51 -39.51 8.14 -11.68
N VAL A 52 -38.36 8.78 -11.50
CA VAL A 52 -37.57 8.74 -10.28
C VAL A 52 -37.49 10.16 -9.71
N GLN A 53 -37.46 10.26 -8.40
CA GLN A 53 -37.19 11.50 -7.70
C GLN A 53 -35.83 11.39 -7.04
N ALA A 54 -34.93 12.32 -7.36
CA ALA A 54 -33.62 12.43 -6.73
C ALA A 54 -33.53 13.75 -5.95
N ARG A 55 -32.97 13.71 -4.78
CA ARG A 55 -32.64 14.90 -3.97
C ARG A 55 -31.16 14.88 -3.64
N VAL A 56 -30.46 15.94 -4.02
CA VAL A 56 -29.05 16.16 -3.69
C VAL A 56 -28.97 17.46 -2.89
N THR A 57 -28.32 17.39 -1.72
CA THR A 57 -28.02 18.56 -0.91
C THR A 57 -26.50 18.63 -0.79
N SER A 58 -25.90 19.52 -1.56
CA SER A 58 -24.44 19.72 -1.59
C SER A 58 -24.12 21.17 -1.91
N ARG A 59 -22.90 21.58 -1.60
CA ARG A 59 -22.36 22.88 -1.99
C ARG A 59 -20.89 22.72 -2.38
N LEU A 60 -20.45 23.53 -3.29
CA LEU A 60 -19.04 23.77 -3.57
C LEU A 60 -18.60 25.00 -2.76
N TYR A 61 -17.45 24.93 -2.17
CA TYR A 61 -16.87 26.01 -1.36
C TYR A 61 -15.35 25.95 -1.41
N ASP A 62 -14.71 27.07 -1.14
CA ASP A 62 -13.27 27.12 -0.94
C ASP A 62 -12.96 26.52 0.42
N GLY A 63 -12.11 25.51 0.43
CA GLY A 63 -11.70 24.75 1.61
C GLY A 63 -10.20 24.50 1.62
N ALA A 64 -9.71 23.87 2.67
CA ALA A 64 -8.32 23.43 2.78
C ALA A 64 -8.27 21.89 2.89
N MET A 65 -7.22 21.30 2.33
CA MET A 65 -6.84 19.92 2.58
C MET A 65 -5.78 19.90 3.67
N GLU A 66 -6.01 19.13 4.71
CA GLU A 66 -5.08 19.03 5.83
C GLU A 66 -4.09 17.89 5.58
N ILE A 67 -2.82 18.15 5.89
CA ILE A 67 -1.75 17.17 5.89
C ILE A 67 -1.24 17.07 7.31
N ASN A 68 -1.34 15.89 7.91
CA ASN A 68 -0.82 15.62 9.23
C ASN A 68 0.61 15.08 9.11
N GLN A 69 1.51 15.66 9.88
CA GLN A 69 2.92 15.27 9.91
C GLN A 69 3.37 14.99 11.35
N ALA A 70 4.14 13.93 11.51
CA ALA A 70 4.88 13.65 12.74
C ALA A 70 6.31 13.26 12.41
N ASP A 71 7.28 13.78 13.16
CA ASP A 71 8.70 13.53 12.96
C ASP A 71 9.32 12.85 14.19
N ILE A 72 10.11 11.80 13.96
CA ILE A 72 11.11 11.31 14.89
C ILE A 72 12.44 11.95 14.45
N PRO A 73 12.95 12.96 15.19
CA PRO A 73 14.07 13.77 14.72
C PRO A 73 15.38 12.98 14.71
N GLY A 74 16.09 13.03 13.58
CA GLY A 74 17.44 12.53 13.39
C GLY A 74 18.53 13.53 13.76
N GLU A 75 19.76 13.20 13.39
CA GLU A 75 20.97 14.02 13.58
C GLU A 75 21.30 14.81 12.31
N THR A 76 20.85 14.36 11.15
CA THR A 76 21.11 14.99 9.85
C THR A 76 19.84 15.61 9.28
N GLN A 77 19.98 16.31 8.16
CA GLN A 77 18.85 16.91 7.44
C GLN A 77 18.12 15.92 6.53
N GLU A 78 18.66 14.71 6.35
CA GLU A 78 18.07 13.69 5.52
C GLU A 78 16.80 13.10 6.16
N ILE A 79 15.85 12.69 5.33
CA ILE A 79 14.51 12.25 5.75
C ILE A 79 14.16 10.90 5.11
N VAL A 80 13.62 10.00 5.89
CA VAL A 80 12.93 8.78 5.44
C VAL A 80 11.44 8.97 5.65
N LEU A 81 10.63 8.72 4.61
CA LEU A 81 9.18 8.91 4.64
C LEU A 81 8.41 7.61 4.97
N VAL A 82 7.37 7.74 5.77
CA VAL A 82 6.31 6.75 5.92
C VAL A 82 5.00 7.44 5.60
N VAL A 83 4.30 6.97 4.59
CA VAL A 83 3.12 7.64 4.04
C VAL A 83 1.91 6.73 4.09
N ALA A 84 0.76 7.29 4.43
CA ALA A 84 -0.55 6.65 4.30
C ALA A 84 -1.61 7.72 4.07
N HIS A 85 -2.54 7.49 3.16
CA HIS A 85 -3.62 8.44 2.98
C HIS A 85 -4.73 8.31 4.03
N LEU A 86 -5.43 9.41 4.31
CA LEU A 86 -6.54 9.48 5.26
C LEU A 86 -7.89 9.71 4.59
N CYS A 87 -7.89 10.12 3.33
CA CYS A 87 -9.13 10.40 2.62
C CYS A 87 -9.78 9.14 2.09
N HIS A 88 -11.11 9.11 2.13
CA HIS A 88 -11.91 8.12 1.43
C HIS A 88 -13.35 8.62 1.22
N PRO A 89 -14.06 8.23 0.13
CA PRO A 89 -15.45 8.65 -0.11
C PRO A 89 -16.44 8.17 0.93
N GLN A 90 -16.14 7.06 1.61
CA GLN A 90 -16.91 6.50 2.72
C GLN A 90 -15.95 5.99 3.79
N PRO A 91 -16.37 5.87 5.06
CA PRO A 91 -15.57 5.17 6.06
C PRO A 91 -15.25 3.76 5.57
N SER A 92 -13.96 3.45 5.50
CA SER A 92 -13.43 2.17 5.03
C SER A 92 -12.35 1.70 5.98
N ALA A 93 -12.38 0.42 6.35
CA ALA A 93 -11.49 -0.11 7.36
C ALA A 93 -10.11 -0.44 6.79
N ASN A 94 -10.08 -1.07 5.62
CA ASN A 94 -8.84 -1.42 4.98
C ASN A 94 -8.31 -0.28 4.11
N ASP A 95 -9.13 0.33 3.30
CA ASP A 95 -8.77 1.45 2.42
C ASP A 95 -9.25 2.83 2.97
N ASN A 96 -8.45 3.64 3.71
CA ASN A 96 -7.10 3.27 4.14
C ASN A 96 -6.89 3.51 5.65
N ALA A 97 -7.91 3.23 6.46
CA ALA A 97 -7.73 3.30 7.91
C ALA A 97 -6.66 2.32 8.40
N SER A 98 -6.47 1.18 7.70
CA SER A 98 -5.44 0.20 8.02
C SER A 98 -4.04 0.76 7.86
N GLY A 99 -3.73 1.41 6.74
CA GLY A 99 -2.43 2.04 6.49
C GLY A 99 -2.15 3.18 7.44
N ALA A 100 -3.16 4.02 7.67
CA ALA A 100 -3.05 5.13 8.62
C ALA A 100 -2.77 4.64 10.05
N ALA A 101 -3.47 3.60 10.51
CA ALA A 101 -3.28 3.01 11.84
C ALA A 101 -1.93 2.30 11.96
N ALA A 102 -1.50 1.54 10.94
CA ALA A 102 -0.21 0.87 10.91
C ALA A 102 0.95 1.89 10.96
N GLY A 103 0.85 3.00 10.22
CA GLY A 103 1.82 4.09 10.27
C GLY A 103 1.88 4.77 11.64
N LEU A 104 0.72 5.03 12.26
CA LEU A 104 0.64 5.62 13.59
C LEU A 104 1.26 4.71 14.67
N GLU A 105 0.96 3.41 14.61
CA GLU A 105 1.52 2.43 15.55
C GLU A 105 3.04 2.25 15.35
N ALA A 106 3.51 2.28 14.11
CA ALA A 106 4.94 2.28 13.81
C ALA A 106 5.63 3.52 14.42
N ALA A 107 5.05 4.71 14.28
CA ALA A 107 5.56 5.94 14.87
C ALA A 107 5.60 5.85 16.40
N ARG A 108 4.49 5.43 17.03
CA ARG A 108 4.39 5.26 18.48
C ARG A 108 5.43 4.26 19.02
N THR A 109 5.57 3.12 18.36
CA THR A 109 6.49 2.05 18.76
C THR A 109 7.94 2.51 18.65
N LEU A 110 8.34 3.10 17.53
CA LEU A 110 9.70 3.61 17.35
C LEU A 110 10.01 4.72 18.36
N GLN A 111 9.10 5.64 18.59
CA GLN A 111 9.28 6.69 19.60
C GLN A 111 9.45 6.11 21.01
N ALA A 112 8.67 5.08 21.37
CA ALA A 112 8.78 4.42 22.67
C ALA A 112 10.13 3.69 22.84
N LEU A 113 10.59 2.94 21.83
CA LEU A 113 11.86 2.22 21.85
C LEU A 113 13.07 3.17 21.90
N ILE A 114 12.99 4.31 21.24
CA ILE A 114 14.05 5.33 21.32
C ILE A 114 14.03 6.02 22.68
N ALA A 115 12.86 6.34 23.21
CA ALA A 115 12.74 6.98 24.51
C ALA A 115 13.19 6.08 25.68
N SER A 116 12.98 4.76 25.58
CA SER A 116 13.48 3.79 26.58
C SER A 116 14.98 3.51 26.44
N GLY A 117 15.61 3.87 25.34
CA GLY A 117 17.01 3.56 25.04
C GLY A 117 17.24 2.17 24.43
N ASP A 118 16.16 1.43 24.11
CA ASP A 118 16.27 0.13 23.42
C ASP A 118 16.74 0.30 21.96
N LEU A 119 16.41 1.44 21.36
CA LEU A 119 16.95 1.87 20.06
C LEU A 119 17.69 3.21 20.22
N PRO A 120 18.86 3.38 19.60
CA PRO A 120 19.54 4.65 19.57
C PRO A 120 18.77 5.69 18.74
N ARG A 121 19.03 6.98 18.98
CA ARG A 121 18.51 8.05 18.13
C ARG A 121 18.99 7.82 16.68
N PRO A 122 18.10 7.88 15.68
CA PRO A 122 18.48 7.66 14.30
C PRO A 122 19.32 8.82 13.74
N ARG A 123 20.11 8.55 12.72
CA ARG A 123 20.88 9.58 12.01
C ARG A 123 19.98 10.48 11.17
N ARG A 124 18.98 9.89 10.48
CA ARG A 124 18.03 10.60 9.62
C ARG A 124 16.71 10.76 10.34
N THR A 125 16.01 11.82 10.03
CA THR A 125 14.64 12.01 10.52
C THR A 125 13.71 10.97 9.88
N ILE A 126 12.83 10.35 10.67
CA ILE A 126 11.72 9.55 10.14
C ILE A 126 10.50 10.45 10.16
N ARG A 127 9.93 10.71 8.99
CA ARG A 127 8.73 11.54 8.82
C ARG A 127 7.55 10.69 8.45
N PHE A 128 6.49 10.80 9.22
CA PHE A 128 5.20 10.19 8.98
C PHE A 128 4.25 11.24 8.40
N LEU A 129 3.56 10.89 7.31
CA LEU A 129 2.61 11.76 6.63
C LEU A 129 1.27 11.04 6.47
N TRP A 130 0.20 11.74 6.85
CA TRP A 130 -1.17 11.32 6.61
C TRP A 130 -1.89 12.46 5.88
N MET A 131 -2.40 12.17 4.68
CA MET A 131 -2.90 13.21 3.78
C MET A 131 -3.99 12.71 2.84
N PRO A 132 -4.68 13.60 2.14
CA PRO A 132 -5.50 13.21 1.00
C PRO A 132 -4.63 12.57 -0.08
N GLU A 133 -5.04 11.40 -0.53
CA GLU A 133 -4.31 10.58 -1.51
C GLU A 133 -3.99 11.36 -2.78
N ILE A 134 -2.79 11.17 -3.32
CA ILE A 134 -2.26 11.78 -4.55
C ILE A 134 -2.28 13.32 -4.50
N ASN A 135 -3.44 13.92 -4.30
CA ASN A 135 -3.57 15.38 -4.31
C ASN A 135 -2.86 16.04 -3.11
N GLY A 136 -2.92 15.42 -1.94
CA GLY A 136 -2.17 15.84 -0.76
C GLY A 136 -0.67 15.72 -0.98
N MET A 137 -0.22 14.65 -1.63
CA MET A 137 1.18 14.44 -1.95
C MET A 137 1.69 15.52 -2.94
N TYR A 138 0.95 15.81 -4.01
CA TYR A 138 1.31 16.90 -4.92
C TYR A 138 1.39 18.24 -4.19
N ALA A 139 0.42 18.55 -3.34
CA ALA A 139 0.43 19.78 -2.57
C ALA A 139 1.61 19.85 -1.58
N TYR A 140 1.91 18.73 -0.91
CA TYR A 140 3.05 18.62 -0.01
C TYR A 140 4.38 18.86 -0.74
N LEU A 141 4.61 18.17 -1.85
CA LEU A 141 5.84 18.30 -2.65
C LEU A 141 5.98 19.70 -3.25
N ALA A 142 4.90 20.30 -3.73
CA ALA A 142 4.92 21.68 -4.24
C ALA A 142 5.32 22.72 -3.18
N GLY A 143 5.09 22.42 -1.90
CA GLY A 143 5.51 23.29 -0.79
C GLY A 143 6.94 23.10 -0.33
N LEU A 144 7.67 22.10 -0.84
CA LEU A 144 9.02 21.78 -0.39
C LEU A 144 10.13 22.54 -1.16
N GLU A 145 9.81 23.08 -2.34
CA GLU A 145 10.79 23.78 -3.20
C GLU A 145 12.08 22.94 -3.40
N ASP A 146 13.23 23.46 -2.92
CA ASP A 146 14.53 22.79 -3.06
C ASP A 146 14.78 21.66 -2.03
N ASP A 147 13.86 21.42 -1.10
CA ASP A 147 14.05 20.45 -0.01
C ASP A 147 13.86 18.98 -0.43
N LEU A 148 13.46 18.70 -1.68
CA LEU A 148 13.28 17.33 -2.20
C LEU A 148 14.54 16.47 -2.06
N ALA A 149 15.72 17.05 -2.25
CA ALA A 149 17.00 16.33 -2.13
C ALA A 149 17.27 15.76 -0.72
N ARG A 150 16.48 16.14 0.28
CA ARG A 150 16.59 15.62 1.66
C ARG A 150 15.94 14.25 1.81
N PHE A 151 15.03 13.87 0.92
CA PHE A 151 14.32 12.59 1.03
C PHE A 151 15.14 11.45 0.43
N VAL A 152 15.52 10.50 1.28
CA VAL A 152 16.39 9.37 0.90
C VAL A 152 15.56 8.24 0.28
N ALA A 153 14.44 7.94 0.89
CA ALA A 153 13.49 6.91 0.46
C ALA A 153 12.16 7.10 1.21
N GLY A 154 11.12 6.42 0.73
CA GLY A 154 9.84 6.33 1.42
C GLY A 154 9.34 4.90 1.51
N ILE A 155 8.21 4.73 2.18
CA ILE A 155 7.35 3.56 2.14
C ILE A 155 5.90 4.03 2.20
N ASN A 156 5.06 3.50 1.31
CA ASN A 156 3.62 3.77 1.31
C ASN A 156 2.86 2.59 1.93
N LEU A 157 1.93 2.89 2.82
CA LEU A 157 1.08 1.92 3.49
C LEU A 157 -0.35 2.14 3.02
N ASP A 158 -0.82 1.26 2.16
CA ASP A 158 -2.15 1.35 1.61
C ASP A 158 -2.82 -0.02 1.59
N MET A 159 -3.98 -0.14 2.23
CA MET A 159 -4.73 -1.39 2.34
C MET A 159 -3.90 -2.54 2.95
N VAL A 160 -3.34 -2.32 4.13
CA VAL A 160 -2.37 -3.26 4.76
C VAL A 160 -2.97 -4.14 5.86
N GLY A 161 -4.28 -4.09 6.07
CA GLY A 161 -4.94 -4.71 7.23
C GLY A 161 -5.84 -5.89 6.93
N GLU A 162 -5.87 -6.45 5.73
CA GLU A 162 -6.87 -7.44 5.36
C GLU A 162 -6.72 -8.80 6.00
N ASP A 163 -7.89 -9.40 6.30
CA ASP A 163 -8.04 -10.84 6.47
C ASP A 163 -8.01 -11.50 5.08
N GLN A 164 -6.89 -12.14 4.77
CA GLN A 164 -6.67 -12.74 3.45
C GLN A 164 -7.67 -13.83 3.09
N ASP A 165 -8.24 -14.53 4.07
CA ASP A 165 -9.17 -15.63 3.81
C ASP A 165 -10.56 -15.11 3.46
N GLN A 166 -10.94 -13.95 4.00
CA GLN A 166 -12.20 -13.29 3.67
C GLN A 166 -12.12 -12.49 2.37
N THR A 167 -11.01 -11.83 2.11
CA THR A 167 -10.83 -10.91 0.98
C THR A 167 -10.31 -11.59 -0.28
N GLY A 168 -9.59 -12.70 -0.12
CA GLY A 168 -8.87 -13.38 -1.19
C GLY A 168 -7.54 -12.72 -1.57
N SER A 169 -7.09 -11.77 -0.77
CA SER A 169 -5.91 -10.96 -1.06
C SER A 169 -4.57 -11.68 -0.83
N VAL A 170 -3.53 -11.06 -1.35
CA VAL A 170 -2.12 -11.38 -1.14
C VAL A 170 -1.43 -10.12 -0.63
N TRP A 171 -0.59 -10.23 0.39
CA TRP A 171 0.24 -9.13 0.84
C TRP A 171 1.37 -8.88 -0.16
N LEU A 172 1.34 -7.76 -0.83
CA LEU A 172 2.28 -7.39 -1.86
C LEU A 172 3.27 -6.34 -1.35
N ILE A 173 4.52 -6.48 -1.78
CA ILE A 173 5.45 -5.37 -1.89
C ILE A 173 5.46 -4.98 -3.37
N GLU A 174 4.93 -3.83 -3.66
CA GLU A 174 5.02 -3.21 -4.97
C GLU A 174 6.31 -2.41 -5.05
N ARG A 175 7.10 -2.70 -6.08
CA ARG A 175 8.39 -2.06 -6.30
C ARG A 175 8.21 -0.68 -6.91
N PRO A 176 9.06 0.32 -6.61
CA PRO A 176 9.10 1.55 -7.38
C PRO A 176 9.58 1.26 -8.81
N PRO A 177 9.39 2.18 -9.77
CA PRO A 177 9.93 2.04 -11.13
C PRO A 177 11.45 1.83 -11.10
N ASP A 178 11.99 1.03 -12.02
CA ASP A 178 13.43 0.78 -12.10
C ASP A 178 14.26 2.06 -12.23
N ALA A 179 13.69 3.10 -12.84
CA ALA A 179 14.31 4.42 -12.96
C ALA A 179 14.42 5.19 -11.64
N ALA A 180 13.66 4.81 -10.60
CA ALA A 180 13.59 5.51 -9.32
C ALA A 180 14.49 4.93 -8.24
N ALA A 181 15.51 4.14 -8.61
CA ALA A 181 16.51 3.54 -7.73
C ALA A 181 16.12 2.25 -7.00
N SER A 182 17.13 1.55 -6.60
CA SER A 182 17.17 0.11 -6.44
C SER A 182 17.27 -0.38 -4.99
N PHE A 183 17.80 0.41 -4.05
CA PHE A 183 18.08 -0.12 -2.70
C PHE A 183 16.83 -0.26 -1.83
N ALA A 184 15.84 0.61 -2.02
CA ALA A 184 14.66 0.67 -1.17
C ALA A 184 13.82 -0.62 -1.22
N PRO A 185 13.40 -1.13 -2.41
CA PRO A 185 12.65 -2.38 -2.48
C PRO A 185 13.49 -3.59 -2.05
N GLU A 186 14.79 -3.58 -2.30
CA GLU A 186 15.66 -4.70 -1.91
C GLU A 186 15.76 -4.81 -0.38
N LEU A 187 15.95 -3.70 0.32
CA LEU A 187 15.92 -3.68 1.78
C LEU A 187 14.59 -4.19 2.32
N LEU A 188 13.48 -3.69 1.79
CA LEU A 188 12.15 -4.08 2.24
C LEU A 188 11.91 -5.59 2.05
N ALA A 189 12.36 -6.14 0.92
CA ALA A 189 12.28 -7.57 0.64
C ALA A 189 13.17 -8.41 1.57
N CYS A 190 14.39 -7.96 1.86
CA CYS A 190 15.27 -8.61 2.84
C CYS A 190 14.64 -8.65 4.24
N LEU A 191 14.14 -7.52 4.73
CA LEU A 191 13.50 -7.43 6.04
C LEU A 191 12.25 -8.32 6.11
N ARG A 192 11.43 -8.34 5.05
CA ARG A 192 10.26 -9.22 4.99
C ARG A 192 10.63 -10.69 5.05
N ALA A 193 11.72 -11.10 4.41
CA ALA A 193 12.18 -12.47 4.41
C ALA A 193 12.59 -12.97 5.81
N GLU A 194 13.11 -12.08 6.66
CA GLU A 194 13.50 -12.39 8.03
C GLU A 194 12.33 -12.47 9.02
N MET A 195 11.19 -11.84 8.71
CA MET A 195 10.03 -11.78 9.62
C MET A 195 9.50 -13.14 10.08
N PRO A 196 9.38 -14.18 9.22
CA PRO A 196 8.91 -15.49 9.67
C PRO A 196 9.80 -16.14 10.73
N ALA A 197 11.13 -15.96 10.63
CA ALA A 197 12.07 -16.48 11.59
C ALA A 197 11.90 -15.79 12.97
N LEU A 198 11.69 -14.48 12.97
CA LEU A 198 11.45 -13.69 14.19
C LEU A 198 10.10 -14.05 14.85
N GLN A 199 9.06 -14.29 14.06
CA GLN A 199 7.75 -14.68 14.56
C GLN A 199 7.71 -16.11 15.12
N GLY A 200 8.49 -17.04 14.53
CA GLY A 200 8.66 -18.39 15.06
C GLY A 200 9.34 -18.43 16.43
N MET A 201 10.14 -17.44 16.76
CA MET A 201 10.76 -17.29 18.09
C MET A 201 9.76 -16.81 19.16
N ALA A 202 8.62 -16.26 18.78
CA ALA A 202 7.64 -15.69 19.72
C ALA A 202 6.58 -16.68 20.22
N GLY A 203 6.86 -18.01 20.23
CA GLY A 203 6.00 -18.96 20.97
C GLY A 203 5.36 -20.10 20.19
N VAL A 204 5.78 -20.35 18.97
CA VAL A 204 5.42 -21.61 18.30
C VAL A 204 6.39 -22.69 18.78
N ALA A 205 5.89 -23.65 19.56
CA ALA A 205 6.68 -24.81 19.95
C ALA A 205 7.20 -25.52 18.69
N PRO A 206 8.51 -25.84 18.62
CA PRO A 206 9.06 -26.59 17.48
C PRO A 206 8.26 -27.89 17.33
N SER A 207 7.81 -28.19 16.13
CA SER A 207 7.14 -29.46 15.87
C SER A 207 8.12 -30.61 16.14
N HIS A 208 7.62 -31.75 16.62
CA HIS A 208 8.45 -32.94 16.88
C HIS A 208 9.22 -33.45 15.65
N THR A 209 8.85 -32.99 14.47
CA THR A 209 9.47 -33.36 13.19
C THR A 209 10.57 -32.41 12.74
N GLY A 210 10.85 -31.31 13.50
CA GLY A 210 11.78 -30.26 13.08
C GLY A 210 11.28 -29.44 11.88
N LEU A 211 10.08 -29.75 11.36
CA LEU A 211 9.42 -28.94 10.35
C LEU A 211 8.70 -27.80 11.08
N GLY A 212 9.15 -26.59 10.89
CA GLY A 212 8.46 -25.41 11.40
C GLY A 212 7.03 -25.33 10.85
N ALA A 213 6.13 -24.72 11.58
CA ALA A 213 4.85 -24.35 11.03
C ALA A 213 5.12 -23.32 9.91
N TYR A 214 4.85 -23.70 8.67
CA TYR A 214 4.88 -22.76 7.56
C TYR A 214 3.61 -21.91 7.63
N PRO A 215 3.71 -20.59 7.84
CA PRO A 215 2.53 -19.73 7.82
C PRO A 215 1.95 -19.76 6.41
N LEU A 216 0.67 -20.07 6.29
CA LEU A 216 -0.08 -20.01 5.03
C LEU A 216 -0.40 -18.54 4.65
N TYR A 217 0.47 -17.62 5.01
CA TYR A 217 0.28 -16.20 4.70
C TYR A 217 0.73 -15.92 3.27
N ARG A 218 -0.21 -15.50 2.43
CA ARG A 218 0.05 -15.22 1.01
C ARG A 218 0.81 -13.90 0.88
N GLN A 219 1.98 -13.95 0.26
CA GLN A 219 2.80 -12.77 0.03
C GLN A 219 3.58 -12.86 -1.28
N ALA A 220 3.83 -11.72 -1.92
CA ALA A 220 4.61 -11.64 -3.15
C ALA A 220 5.30 -10.27 -3.29
N GLU A 221 6.27 -10.20 -4.21
CA GLU A 221 6.79 -8.95 -4.75
C GLU A 221 6.25 -8.79 -6.16
N VAL A 222 5.86 -7.57 -6.52
CA VAL A 222 5.29 -7.26 -7.83
C VAL A 222 5.97 -6.04 -8.43
N PRO A 223 6.02 -5.94 -9.76
CA PRO A 223 6.49 -4.75 -10.44
C PRO A 223 5.68 -3.51 -10.04
N PHE A 224 6.22 -2.36 -10.37
CA PHE A 224 5.52 -1.09 -10.20
C PHE A 224 4.17 -1.07 -10.90
N SER A 225 3.16 -0.59 -10.20
CA SER A 225 1.91 -0.09 -10.77
C SER A 225 1.58 1.26 -10.11
N GLY A 226 0.67 2.02 -10.66
CA GLY A 226 0.21 3.26 -10.04
C GLY A 226 -0.98 2.99 -9.11
N GLY A 227 -1.53 4.05 -8.51
CA GLY A 227 -2.81 3.96 -7.81
C GLY A 227 -2.79 4.45 -6.37
N SER A 228 -1.63 4.85 -5.82
CA SER A 228 -1.52 5.46 -4.50
C SER A 228 -0.30 6.41 -4.42
N ASP A 229 0.01 6.98 -3.26
CA ASP A 229 1.00 8.04 -3.07
C ASP A 229 2.44 7.68 -3.48
N HIS A 230 2.80 6.39 -3.45
CA HIS A 230 4.10 5.91 -3.93
C HIS A 230 4.35 6.25 -5.41
N TYR A 231 3.29 6.33 -6.21
CA TYR A 231 3.36 6.72 -7.62
C TYR A 231 3.94 8.12 -7.79
N VAL A 232 3.47 9.06 -6.98
CA VAL A 232 3.92 10.47 -7.03
C VAL A 232 5.36 10.60 -6.55
N LEU A 233 5.70 9.95 -5.43
CA LEU A 233 7.04 10.00 -4.84
C LEU A 233 8.09 9.34 -5.73
N SER A 234 7.74 8.21 -6.35
CA SER A 234 8.65 7.43 -7.21
C SER A 234 8.71 7.92 -8.65
N ASP A 235 7.97 8.97 -9.01
CA ASP A 235 8.12 9.60 -10.32
C ASP A 235 9.57 10.04 -10.52
N PRO A 236 10.21 9.79 -11.67
CA PRO A 236 11.61 10.17 -11.91
C PRO A 236 11.92 11.66 -11.73
N THR A 237 10.91 12.52 -11.84
CA THR A 237 11.07 13.98 -11.61
C THR A 237 11.11 14.34 -10.12
N VAL A 238 10.56 13.49 -9.25
CA VAL A 238 10.61 13.58 -7.79
C VAL A 238 11.77 12.77 -7.24
N GLY A 239 11.95 11.55 -7.73
CA GLY A 239 13.13 10.73 -7.50
C GLY A 239 13.25 10.13 -6.09
N VAL A 240 12.15 10.03 -5.32
CA VAL A 240 12.14 9.42 -3.99
C VAL A 240 11.67 7.96 -4.10
N PRO A 241 12.57 6.97 -4.03
CA PRO A 241 12.18 5.57 -4.18
C PRO A 241 11.26 5.13 -3.04
N THR A 242 10.03 4.81 -3.36
CA THR A 242 8.98 4.52 -2.39
C THR A 242 8.26 3.22 -2.75
N PRO A 243 8.70 2.06 -2.24
CA PRO A 243 7.91 0.84 -2.35
C PRO A 243 6.59 0.98 -1.58
N MET A 244 5.56 0.22 -2.02
CA MET A 244 4.27 0.16 -1.35
C MET A 244 4.04 -1.20 -0.73
N GLN A 245 3.45 -1.22 0.46
CA GLN A 245 2.80 -2.39 1.02
C GLN A 245 1.31 -2.30 0.76
N ILE A 246 0.72 -3.36 0.20
CA ILE A 246 -0.70 -3.43 -0.10
C ILE A 246 -1.19 -4.88 -0.03
N HIS A 247 -2.45 -5.10 0.35
CA HIS A 247 -3.15 -6.35 0.11
C HIS A 247 -3.98 -6.25 -1.17
N TRP A 248 -3.68 -7.11 -2.15
CA TRP A 248 -4.36 -7.08 -3.43
C TRP A 248 -4.43 -8.47 -4.09
N PRO A 249 -5.49 -8.79 -4.88
CA PRO A 249 -6.74 -8.04 -5.01
C PRO A 249 -7.57 -8.10 -3.73
N ASP A 250 -8.48 -7.15 -3.55
CA ASP A 250 -9.44 -7.16 -2.47
C ASP A 250 -10.87 -7.24 -3.01
N ARG A 251 -11.60 -8.23 -2.53
CA ARG A 251 -13.01 -8.45 -2.91
C ARG A 251 -13.92 -7.31 -2.48
N PHE A 252 -13.57 -6.61 -1.42
CA PHE A 252 -14.39 -5.54 -0.83
C PHE A 252 -13.89 -4.14 -1.18
N TYR A 253 -12.82 -4.04 -1.97
CA TYR A 253 -12.24 -2.78 -2.41
C TYR A 253 -13.28 -1.81 -2.97
N HIS A 254 -13.28 -0.58 -2.47
CA HIS A 254 -14.23 0.48 -2.82
C HIS A 254 -15.69 0.04 -2.69
N THR A 255 -16.02 -0.68 -1.63
CA THR A 255 -17.38 -1.10 -1.35
C THR A 255 -17.84 -0.76 0.06
N SER A 256 -19.16 -0.78 0.25
CA SER A 256 -19.76 -0.61 1.59
C SER A 256 -19.51 -1.79 2.54
N ALA A 257 -18.76 -2.79 2.13
CA ALA A 257 -18.38 -3.95 2.94
C ALA A 257 -16.90 -3.96 3.34
N ASP A 258 -16.15 -2.91 3.03
CA ASP A 258 -14.85 -2.66 3.63
C ASP A 258 -15.05 -2.16 5.06
N THR A 259 -15.13 -3.10 5.98
CA THR A 259 -15.52 -2.92 7.38
C THR A 259 -14.51 -3.58 8.31
N PRO A 260 -14.42 -3.18 9.59
CA PRO A 260 -13.39 -3.71 10.52
C PRO A 260 -13.38 -5.23 10.67
N ASP A 261 -14.51 -5.91 10.45
CA ASP A 261 -14.60 -7.37 10.47
C ASP A 261 -13.93 -8.06 9.27
N ARG A 262 -13.45 -7.29 8.29
CA ARG A 262 -12.63 -7.74 7.15
C ARG A 262 -11.15 -7.53 7.37
N THR A 263 -10.77 -6.93 8.49
CA THR A 263 -9.36 -6.72 8.86
C THR A 263 -8.87 -7.80 9.80
N ASP A 264 -7.57 -8.06 9.75
CA ASP A 264 -6.87 -9.01 10.61
C ASP A 264 -5.76 -8.29 11.40
N PRO A 265 -5.79 -8.37 12.74
CA PRO A 265 -4.76 -7.78 13.58
C PRO A 265 -3.35 -8.28 13.28
N HIS A 266 -3.20 -9.54 12.82
CA HIS A 266 -1.90 -10.09 12.47
C HIS A 266 -1.35 -9.47 11.17
N SER A 267 -2.22 -9.22 10.19
CA SER A 267 -1.85 -8.50 8.95
C SER A 267 -1.40 -7.08 9.28
N LEU A 268 -2.17 -6.36 10.10
CA LEU A 268 -1.78 -5.02 10.58
C LEU A 268 -0.45 -5.02 11.32
N ALA A 269 -0.25 -5.97 12.25
CA ALA A 269 1.00 -6.10 12.99
C ALA A 269 2.20 -6.39 12.08
N ARG A 270 2.03 -7.24 11.06
CA ARG A 270 3.08 -7.55 10.08
C ARG A 270 3.47 -6.32 9.27
N ALA A 271 2.48 -5.65 8.70
CA ALA A 271 2.73 -4.46 7.87
C ALA A 271 3.34 -3.32 8.68
N GLY A 272 2.80 -3.02 9.86
CA GLY A 272 3.33 -1.99 10.76
C GLY A 272 4.75 -2.30 11.25
N SER A 273 5.03 -3.56 11.63
CA SER A 273 6.38 -3.98 12.04
C SER A 273 7.39 -3.87 10.90
N LEU A 274 7.02 -4.28 9.68
CA LEU A 274 7.89 -4.16 8.52
C LEU A 274 8.16 -2.69 8.18
N ALA A 275 7.14 -1.84 8.23
CA ALA A 275 7.29 -0.40 7.99
C ALA A 275 8.19 0.25 9.03
N ALA A 276 8.02 -0.07 10.32
CA ALA A 276 8.87 0.43 11.39
C ALA A 276 10.32 -0.01 11.22
N ALA A 277 10.55 -1.30 10.96
CA ALA A 277 11.88 -1.85 10.75
C ALA A 277 12.57 -1.21 9.54
N TYR A 278 11.86 -1.07 8.42
CA TYR A 278 12.37 -0.44 7.20
C TYR A 278 12.76 1.02 7.44
N ALA A 279 11.82 1.81 8.01
CA ALA A 279 12.05 3.22 8.23
C ALA A 279 13.20 3.46 9.23
N TYR A 280 13.23 2.71 10.32
CA TYR A 280 14.29 2.84 11.31
C TYR A 280 15.65 2.38 10.77
N TRP A 281 15.70 1.24 10.06
CA TRP A 281 16.94 0.77 9.46
C TRP A 281 17.54 1.82 8.53
N LEU A 282 16.77 2.39 7.61
CA LEU A 282 17.24 3.45 6.71
C LEU A 282 17.65 4.71 7.48
N ALA A 283 16.89 5.05 8.51
CA ALA A 283 17.19 6.24 9.29
C ALA A 283 18.46 6.08 10.14
N ALA A 284 18.75 4.88 10.62
CA ALA A 284 19.93 4.58 11.44
C ALA A 284 21.18 4.20 10.62
N ALA A 285 20.98 3.70 9.39
CA ALA A 285 22.05 3.11 8.57
C ALA A 285 23.25 4.05 8.36
N GLY A 286 24.44 3.46 8.54
CA GLY A 286 25.74 4.05 8.25
C GLY A 286 26.47 3.30 7.13
N PRO A 287 27.77 3.53 6.97
CA PRO A 287 28.56 2.89 5.91
C PRO A 287 28.58 1.35 5.97
N ARG A 288 28.52 0.77 7.17
CA ARG A 288 28.50 -0.68 7.36
C ARG A 288 27.22 -1.30 6.83
N GLU A 289 26.10 -0.72 7.19
CA GLU A 289 24.76 -1.16 6.75
C GLU A 289 24.59 -0.96 5.25
N ALA A 290 25.06 0.16 4.71
CA ALA A 290 25.06 0.42 3.27
C ALA A 290 25.90 -0.61 2.50
N THR A 291 27.07 -1.00 3.04
CA THR A 291 27.91 -2.03 2.43
C THR A 291 27.20 -3.39 2.44
N TRP A 292 26.60 -3.77 3.57
CA TRP A 292 25.82 -5.01 3.67
C TRP A 292 24.69 -5.02 2.63
N LEU A 293 23.89 -3.95 2.56
CA LEU A 293 22.80 -3.85 1.61
C LEU A 293 23.30 -3.95 0.16
N GLY A 294 24.46 -3.36 -0.14
CA GLY A 294 25.07 -3.49 -1.48
C GLY A 294 25.39 -4.95 -1.85
N TYR A 295 25.84 -5.77 -0.90
CA TYR A 295 26.06 -7.21 -1.14
C TYR A 295 24.73 -7.96 -1.34
N GLU A 296 23.72 -7.67 -0.55
CA GLU A 296 22.36 -8.26 -0.70
C GLU A 296 21.77 -7.89 -2.06
N MET A 297 21.88 -6.65 -2.49
CA MET A 297 21.42 -6.21 -3.81
C MET A 297 22.10 -6.99 -4.94
N VAL A 298 23.43 -7.17 -4.85
CA VAL A 298 24.16 -7.95 -5.85
C VAL A 298 23.72 -9.41 -5.87
N ALA A 299 23.49 -10.01 -4.71
CA ALA A 299 23.04 -11.41 -4.61
C ALA A 299 21.64 -11.58 -5.23
N ARG A 300 20.70 -10.68 -4.91
CA ARG A 300 19.34 -10.68 -5.44
C ARG A 300 19.34 -10.42 -6.95
N PHE A 301 20.11 -9.46 -7.43
CA PHE A 301 20.24 -9.18 -8.86
C PHE A 301 20.74 -10.39 -9.66
N LYS A 302 21.75 -11.09 -9.15
CA LYS A 302 22.25 -12.33 -9.74
C LYS A 302 21.17 -13.41 -9.81
N ALA A 303 20.42 -13.60 -8.74
CA ALA A 303 19.35 -14.59 -8.67
C ALA A 303 18.23 -14.26 -9.69
N GLU A 304 17.84 -13.00 -9.81
CA GLU A 304 16.83 -12.56 -10.77
C GLU A 304 17.32 -12.70 -12.22
N THR A 305 18.57 -12.36 -12.50
CA THR A 305 19.18 -12.54 -13.81
C THR A 305 19.18 -14.02 -14.26
N ILE A 306 19.54 -14.92 -13.33
CA ILE A 306 19.51 -16.36 -13.61
C ILE A 306 18.09 -16.83 -13.88
N LYS A 307 17.12 -16.41 -13.07
CA LYS A 307 15.71 -16.76 -13.25
C LYS A 307 15.16 -16.27 -14.58
N THR A 308 15.47 -15.03 -14.96
CA THR A 308 15.08 -14.44 -16.24
C THR A 308 15.70 -15.21 -17.43
N ALA A 309 16.99 -15.56 -17.34
CA ALA A 309 17.65 -16.35 -18.37
C ALA A 309 17.02 -17.75 -18.50
N GLN A 310 16.71 -18.41 -17.39
CA GLN A 310 16.02 -19.71 -17.41
C GLN A 310 14.63 -19.62 -18.04
N ALA A 311 13.86 -18.58 -17.72
CA ALA A 311 12.55 -18.35 -18.34
C ALA A 311 12.65 -18.14 -19.85
N ALA A 312 13.62 -17.32 -20.32
CA ALA A 312 13.85 -17.08 -21.74
C ALA A 312 14.26 -18.35 -22.50
N VAL A 313 15.10 -19.21 -21.88
CA VAL A 313 15.47 -20.51 -22.48
C VAL A 313 14.26 -21.43 -22.56
N ALA A 314 13.42 -21.50 -21.52
CA ALA A 314 12.21 -22.30 -21.53
C ALA A 314 11.21 -21.85 -22.61
N GLU A 315 11.05 -20.55 -22.79
CA GLU A 315 10.22 -19.97 -23.86
C GLU A 315 10.77 -20.29 -25.24
N ALA A 316 12.07 -20.14 -25.45
CA ALA A 316 12.71 -20.47 -26.73
C ALA A 316 12.56 -21.95 -27.09
N LEU A 317 12.69 -22.86 -26.15
CA LEU A 317 12.48 -24.30 -26.37
C LEU A 317 11.01 -24.60 -26.69
N ALA A 318 10.05 -23.97 -26.03
CA ALA A 318 8.63 -24.14 -26.32
C ALA A 318 8.23 -23.66 -27.72
N LEU A 319 8.89 -22.63 -28.24
CA LEU A 319 8.69 -22.14 -29.61
C LEU A 319 9.31 -23.07 -30.67
N GLY A 320 10.45 -23.71 -30.36
CA GLY A 320 11.13 -24.64 -31.27
C GLY A 320 10.39 -25.96 -31.53
N ASP A 321 9.58 -26.41 -30.55
CA ASP A 321 8.77 -27.63 -30.69
C ASP A 321 7.50 -27.44 -31.53
N GLY A 322 7.18 -26.22 -31.95
CA GLY A 322 6.02 -25.89 -32.79
C GLY A 322 6.29 -25.93 -34.33
N GLU A 323 7.53 -26.13 -34.77
CA GLU A 323 7.93 -26.17 -36.20
C GLU A 323 8.39 -27.55 -36.71
N SER A 324 8.08 -28.65 -35.98
CA SER A 324 8.41 -30.02 -36.42
C SER A 324 7.19 -30.82 -36.88
#